data_5215ba704be30196a79b0d19447dbd23
#
_entry.id   5215ba704be30196a79b0d19447dbd23
#
_cell.length_a   1.000
_cell.length_b   1.000
_cell.length_c   1.000
_cell.angle_alpha   90.00
_cell.angle_beta   90.00
_cell.angle_gamma   90.00
#
_symmetry.space_group_name_H-M   'P 1'
#
loop_
_entity.id
_entity.type
_entity.pdbx_description
1 polymer ?
#
loop_
_entity_poly.entity_id
_entity_poly.type
_entity_poly.pdbx_seq_one_letter_code
_entity_poly.pdbx_strand_id
1 'polypeptide(L)'
;MILYTPIDIKCTAPDETKVLDWFYKNRYPDNSFASYAGYWHDYAPVAARLDLKDWTEWEPSLKYWNEHKHYIPEDRIYFNPTFQEQFPELVECLNSLPFKQFGGILAVRQVSEIENHFDENVIREGIEPLRYSIYLTNPNVNTLYIEYQGVKHYPTFNDKFRCFAFNNFDAEHGADVPLGEKIILFITGILDTEKHEELIMRSTNKFKEAIII
;
A
#
# COMPACT_ATOMS: atom_id res chain seq x y z
N MET A 1 15.49 -14.69 4.59
CA MET A 1 14.19 -14.19 4.06
C MET A 1 14.05 -12.77 4.54
N ILE A 2 13.65 -11.84 3.67
CA ILE A 2 13.47 -10.44 4.07
C ILE A 2 12.04 -10.27 4.59
N LEU A 3 11.90 -9.83 5.83
CA LEU A 3 10.59 -9.54 6.44
C LEU A 3 10.15 -8.10 6.18
N TYR A 4 11.10 -7.16 6.16
CA TYR A 4 10.85 -5.75 5.90
C TYR A 4 12.08 -5.08 5.29
N THR A 5 11.85 -4.16 4.36
CA THR A 5 12.89 -3.25 3.84
C THR A 5 12.29 -1.92 3.40
N PRO A 6 12.91 -0.78 3.76
CA PRO A 6 12.65 0.47 3.07
C PRO A 6 13.00 0.33 1.59
N ILE A 7 12.33 1.08 0.72
CA ILE A 7 12.50 0.98 -0.73
C ILE A 7 13.25 2.19 -1.28
N ASP A 8 14.28 1.91 -2.09
CA ASP A 8 15.11 2.93 -2.73
C ASP A 8 14.43 3.51 -3.98
N ILE A 9 13.36 4.27 -3.75
CA ILE A 9 12.72 5.10 -4.77
C ILE A 9 12.63 6.53 -4.29
N LYS A 10 12.53 7.47 -5.23
CA LYS A 10 12.26 8.87 -4.89
C LYS A 10 10.78 9.01 -4.52
N CYS A 11 10.51 9.19 -3.24
CA CYS A 11 9.16 9.43 -2.74
C CYS A 11 9.18 10.68 -1.85
N THR A 12 8.69 11.80 -2.39
CA THR A 12 8.60 13.06 -1.65
C THR A 12 7.48 12.99 -0.63
N ALA A 13 7.73 13.45 0.58
CA ALA A 13 6.70 13.55 1.61
C ALA A 13 5.63 14.56 1.17
N PRO A 14 4.36 14.17 1.07
CA PRO A 14 3.29 15.10 0.76
C PRO A 14 3.01 16.03 1.95
N ASP A 15 2.36 17.14 1.69
CA ASP A 15 1.79 18.00 2.73
C ASP A 15 0.67 17.24 3.45
N GLU A 16 0.86 16.97 4.74
CA GLU A 16 -0.05 16.17 5.55
C GLU A 16 -1.45 16.79 5.65
N THR A 17 -1.54 18.12 5.72
CA THR A 17 -2.84 18.81 5.77
C THR A 17 -3.61 18.59 4.47
N LYS A 18 -2.93 18.67 3.33
CA LYS A 18 -3.56 18.38 2.02
C LYS A 18 -3.98 16.92 1.91
N VAL A 19 -3.17 15.99 2.43
CA VAL A 19 -3.53 14.57 2.46
C VAL A 19 -4.80 14.33 3.26
N LEU A 20 -4.90 14.89 4.47
CA LEU A 20 -6.06 14.76 5.32
C LEU A 20 -7.30 15.35 4.66
N ASP A 21 -7.18 16.58 4.12
CA ASP A 21 -8.28 17.25 3.40
C ASP A 21 -8.76 16.43 2.20
N TRP A 22 -7.82 15.93 1.40
CA TRP A 22 -8.17 15.08 0.25
C TRP A 22 -8.84 13.78 0.69
N PHE A 23 -8.25 13.09 1.69
CA PHE A 23 -8.76 11.81 2.17
C PHE A 23 -10.19 11.93 2.66
N TYR A 24 -10.48 12.88 3.54
CA TYR A 24 -11.82 13.06 4.11
C TYR A 24 -12.89 13.48 3.09
N LYS A 25 -12.48 14.11 1.99
CA LYS A 25 -13.39 14.46 0.88
C LYS A 25 -13.67 13.28 -0.06
N ASN A 26 -12.73 12.33 -0.17
CA ASN A 26 -12.78 11.25 -1.16
C ASN A 26 -12.99 9.87 -0.54
N ARG A 27 -13.05 9.75 0.79
CA ARG A 27 -13.28 8.47 1.45
C ARG A 27 -14.70 7.96 1.18
N TYR A 28 -14.84 6.64 1.21
CA TYR A 28 -16.16 6.01 1.12
C TYR A 28 -17.09 6.51 2.22
N PRO A 29 -18.34 6.85 1.90
CA PRO A 29 -19.31 7.21 2.90
C PRO A 29 -19.67 5.97 3.76
N ASP A 30 -19.76 6.19 5.07
CA ASP A 30 -20.41 5.28 6.04
C ASP A 30 -20.02 3.80 5.98
N ASN A 31 -18.72 3.47 6.09
CA ASN A 31 -18.28 2.07 6.23
C ASN A 31 -18.88 1.09 5.20
N SER A 32 -19.28 1.56 4.02
CA SER A 32 -19.82 0.70 2.96
C SER A 32 -18.85 -0.41 2.54
N PHE A 33 -17.58 -0.27 2.90
CA PHE A 33 -16.51 -1.26 2.73
C PHE A 33 -16.24 -2.11 3.99
N ALA A 34 -17.01 -1.93 5.06
CA ALA A 34 -16.81 -2.63 6.34
C ALA A 34 -16.92 -4.16 6.21
N SER A 35 -17.62 -4.65 5.21
CA SER A 35 -17.72 -6.10 4.94
C SER A 35 -16.42 -6.71 4.41
N TYR A 36 -15.48 -5.88 3.89
CA TYR A 36 -14.28 -6.37 3.23
C TYR A 36 -13.03 -6.33 4.12
N ALA A 37 -12.96 -5.40 5.06
CA ALA A 37 -11.75 -5.15 5.83
C ALA A 37 -11.98 -5.00 7.34
N GLY A 38 -13.16 -5.28 7.81
CA GLY A 38 -13.47 -5.12 9.23
C GLY A 38 -13.50 -3.65 9.66
N TYR A 39 -13.61 -3.44 10.96
CA TYR A 39 -13.81 -2.12 11.59
C TYR A 39 -12.50 -1.30 11.75
N TRP A 40 -11.40 -1.71 11.12
CA TRP A 40 -10.07 -1.15 11.41
C TRP A 40 -9.68 0.03 10.52
N HIS A 41 -10.37 0.23 9.40
CA HIS A 41 -9.93 1.14 8.35
C HIS A 41 -11.05 1.97 7.75
N ASP A 42 -10.69 3.21 7.38
CA ASP A 42 -11.41 4.00 6.38
C ASP A 42 -10.61 3.97 5.07
N TYR A 43 -11.28 4.10 3.94
CA TYR A 43 -10.67 3.97 2.61
C TYR A 43 -11.03 5.13 1.68
N ALA A 44 -10.06 5.56 0.87
CA ALA A 44 -10.29 6.46 -0.26
C ALA A 44 -9.58 5.91 -1.51
N PRO A 45 -10.27 5.79 -2.67
CA PRO A 45 -9.67 5.25 -3.89
C PRO A 45 -8.72 6.25 -4.53
N VAL A 46 -7.47 5.81 -4.72
CA VAL A 46 -6.41 6.57 -5.37
C VAL A 46 -6.29 6.21 -6.84
N ALA A 47 -6.37 4.91 -7.14
CA ALA A 47 -6.33 4.45 -8.52
C ALA A 47 -7.11 3.14 -8.70
N ALA A 48 -7.71 2.98 -9.87
CA ALA A 48 -8.58 1.87 -10.20
C ALA A 48 -8.32 1.35 -11.61
N ARG A 49 -8.77 0.12 -11.90
CA ARG A 49 -8.68 -0.53 -13.21
C ARG A 49 -9.71 0.00 -14.22
N LEU A 50 -10.75 0.61 -13.73
CA LEU A 50 -11.79 1.24 -14.54
C LEU A 50 -11.75 2.76 -14.37
N ASP A 51 -12.09 3.49 -15.43
CA ASP A 51 -12.35 4.92 -15.37
C ASP A 51 -13.68 5.15 -14.66
N LEU A 52 -13.60 5.35 -13.35
CA LEU A 52 -14.77 5.47 -12.50
C LEU A 52 -15.40 6.87 -12.68
N LYS A 53 -16.70 6.91 -12.93
CA LYS A 53 -17.46 8.17 -12.95
C LYS A 53 -17.63 8.75 -11.55
N ASP A 54 -17.84 7.86 -10.58
CA ASP A 54 -17.90 8.19 -9.16
C ASP A 54 -16.80 7.40 -8.43
N TRP A 55 -15.81 8.10 -7.92
CA TRP A 55 -14.67 7.51 -7.21
C TRP A 55 -15.00 7.02 -5.81
N THR A 56 -16.22 7.21 -5.33
CA THR A 56 -16.73 6.55 -4.13
C THR A 56 -17.28 5.14 -4.42
N GLU A 57 -17.37 4.73 -5.70
CA GLU A 57 -17.83 3.42 -6.16
C GLU A 57 -16.66 2.55 -6.66
N TRP A 58 -15.72 2.18 -5.81
CA TRP A 58 -14.56 1.39 -6.22
C TRP A 58 -14.85 -0.10 -6.48
N GLU A 59 -15.93 -0.65 -5.94
CA GLU A 59 -16.31 -2.05 -6.08
C GLU A 59 -16.34 -2.55 -7.53
N PRO A 60 -16.84 -1.79 -8.53
CA PRO A 60 -16.78 -2.20 -9.93
C PRO A 60 -15.35 -2.45 -10.44
N SER A 61 -14.39 -1.64 -9.99
CA SER A 61 -12.97 -1.83 -10.37
C SER A 61 -12.37 -3.07 -9.72
N LEU A 62 -12.71 -3.36 -8.47
CA LEU A 62 -12.28 -4.57 -7.79
C LEU A 62 -12.84 -5.83 -8.47
N LYS A 63 -14.13 -5.81 -8.83
CA LYS A 63 -14.76 -6.89 -9.59
C LYS A 63 -14.06 -7.10 -10.91
N TYR A 64 -13.84 -6.04 -11.67
CA TYR A 64 -13.11 -6.08 -12.93
C TYR A 64 -11.70 -6.69 -12.76
N TRP A 65 -10.93 -6.23 -11.75
CA TRP A 65 -9.62 -6.79 -11.44
C TRP A 65 -9.69 -8.29 -11.15
N ASN A 66 -10.61 -8.73 -10.32
CA ASN A 66 -10.76 -10.14 -9.96
C ASN A 66 -11.11 -11.04 -11.15
N GLU A 67 -11.86 -10.52 -12.12
CA GLU A 67 -12.24 -11.21 -13.34
C GLU A 67 -11.10 -11.27 -14.36
N HIS A 68 -10.23 -10.27 -14.41
CA HIS A 68 -9.24 -10.06 -15.48
C HIS A 68 -7.77 -10.12 -15.03
N LYS A 69 -7.49 -10.38 -13.75
CA LYS A 69 -6.12 -10.35 -13.19
C LYS A 69 -5.10 -11.27 -13.86
N HIS A 70 -5.54 -12.24 -14.64
CA HIS A 70 -4.66 -13.17 -15.37
C HIS A 70 -4.36 -12.73 -16.80
N TYR A 71 -4.95 -11.65 -17.25
CA TYR A 71 -4.84 -11.18 -18.62
C TYR A 71 -5.01 -9.69 -18.71
N ILE A 72 -4.17 -9.03 -19.51
CA ILE A 72 -4.37 -7.83 -20.33
C ILE A 72 -3.14 -6.94 -20.31
N PRO A 73 -2.32 -6.97 -21.38
CA PRO A 73 -1.17 -6.07 -21.55
C PRO A 73 -1.54 -4.59 -21.69
N GLU A 74 -2.78 -4.29 -22.06
CA GLU A 74 -3.23 -2.94 -22.41
C GLU A 74 -4.09 -2.28 -21.32
N ASP A 75 -4.36 -2.99 -20.21
CA ASP A 75 -5.15 -2.42 -19.12
C ASP A 75 -4.41 -1.29 -18.42
N ARG A 76 -4.97 -0.12 -18.51
CA ARG A 76 -4.47 1.07 -17.83
C ARG A 76 -5.00 1.12 -16.40
N ILE A 77 -4.19 1.66 -15.52
CA ILE A 77 -4.70 2.15 -14.26
C ILE A 77 -5.13 3.61 -14.44
N TYR A 78 -6.27 3.95 -13.89
CA TYR A 78 -6.81 5.30 -13.86
C TYR A 78 -6.61 5.85 -12.45
N PHE A 79 -5.98 7.00 -12.36
CA PHE A 79 -5.83 7.69 -11.08
C PHE A 79 -7.05 8.57 -10.82
N ASN A 80 -7.45 8.64 -9.56
CA ASN A 80 -8.43 9.62 -9.11
C ASN A 80 -7.94 11.02 -9.53
N PRO A 81 -8.73 11.77 -10.35
CA PRO A 81 -8.29 13.05 -10.90
C PRO A 81 -7.86 14.05 -9.84
N THR A 82 -8.57 14.11 -8.72
CA THR A 82 -8.23 15.02 -7.62
C THR A 82 -6.96 14.60 -6.88
N PHE A 83 -6.64 13.29 -6.80
CA PHE A 83 -5.38 12.82 -6.27
C PHE A 83 -4.22 13.16 -7.20
N GLN A 84 -4.39 12.91 -8.49
CA GLN A 84 -3.37 13.20 -9.50
C GLN A 84 -3.03 14.70 -9.58
N GLU A 85 -4.05 15.57 -9.48
CA GLU A 85 -3.87 17.02 -9.46
C GLU A 85 -3.14 17.51 -8.22
N GLN A 86 -3.49 16.98 -7.03
CA GLN A 86 -2.94 17.45 -5.77
C GLN A 86 -1.58 16.84 -5.41
N PHE A 87 -1.31 15.60 -5.89
CA PHE A 87 -0.11 14.83 -5.52
C PHE A 87 0.61 14.24 -6.75
N PRO A 88 0.99 15.05 -7.74
CA PRO A 88 1.63 14.56 -8.97
C PRO A 88 2.94 13.82 -8.69
N GLU A 89 3.72 14.24 -7.68
CA GLU A 89 4.98 13.57 -7.31
C GLU A 89 4.76 12.18 -6.70
N LEU A 90 3.63 11.96 -6.01
CA LEU A 90 3.24 10.61 -5.55
C LEU A 90 2.83 9.72 -6.71
N VAL A 91 2.14 10.26 -7.71
CA VAL A 91 1.81 9.52 -8.94
C VAL A 91 3.08 9.10 -9.67
N GLU A 92 4.10 9.96 -9.77
CA GLU A 92 5.41 9.61 -10.34
C GLU A 92 6.09 8.51 -9.50
N CYS A 93 6.05 8.63 -8.16
CA CYS A 93 6.58 7.60 -7.26
C CYS A 93 5.88 6.26 -7.48
N LEU A 94 4.55 6.23 -7.54
CA LEU A 94 3.77 5.01 -7.78
C LEU A 94 4.12 4.36 -9.12
N ASN A 95 4.23 5.15 -10.19
CA ASN A 95 4.61 4.67 -11.51
C ASN A 95 6.05 4.13 -11.59
N SER A 96 6.90 4.45 -10.61
CA SER A 96 8.27 3.92 -10.51
C SER A 96 8.36 2.57 -9.81
N LEU A 97 7.27 2.10 -9.19
CA LEU A 97 7.22 0.79 -8.55
C LEU A 97 7.25 -0.34 -9.58
N PRO A 98 7.78 -1.52 -9.24
CA PRO A 98 8.04 -2.60 -10.17
C PRO A 98 6.79 -3.44 -10.48
N PHE A 99 5.71 -2.77 -10.88
CA PHE A 99 4.50 -3.46 -11.30
C PHE A 99 4.42 -3.56 -12.83
N LYS A 100 4.14 -4.75 -13.34
CA LYS A 100 3.70 -4.95 -14.73
C LYS A 100 2.31 -4.38 -14.91
N GLN A 101 1.49 -4.57 -13.87
CA GLN A 101 0.08 -4.22 -13.90
C GLN A 101 -0.40 -3.92 -12.48
N PHE A 102 -0.94 -2.72 -12.27
CA PHE A 102 -1.60 -2.39 -11.00
C PHE A 102 -3.00 -3.01 -10.95
N GLY A 103 -3.37 -3.58 -9.79
CA GLY A 103 -4.72 -4.03 -9.51
C GLY A 103 -5.62 -2.92 -9.00
N GLY A 104 -5.08 -2.11 -8.12
CA GLY A 104 -5.72 -0.94 -7.53
C GLY A 104 -4.84 -0.32 -6.46
N ILE A 105 -5.11 0.94 -6.13
CA ILE A 105 -4.41 1.68 -5.09
C ILE A 105 -5.45 2.37 -4.20
N LEU A 106 -5.41 2.07 -2.90
CA LEU A 106 -6.27 2.68 -1.89
C LEU A 106 -5.43 3.48 -0.90
N ALA A 107 -5.87 4.66 -0.56
CA ALA A 107 -5.45 5.33 0.66
C ALA A 107 -6.25 4.73 1.82
N VAL A 108 -5.56 4.24 2.83
CA VAL A 108 -6.14 3.51 3.96
C VAL A 108 -5.79 4.24 5.24
N ARG A 109 -6.81 4.64 6.01
CA ARG A 109 -6.65 5.22 7.34
C ARG A 109 -6.90 4.15 8.38
N GLN A 110 -5.89 3.83 9.16
CA GLN A 110 -6.04 2.93 10.30
C GLN A 110 -6.71 3.68 11.47
N VAL A 111 -7.76 3.10 12.03
CA VAL A 111 -8.55 3.70 13.13
C VAL A 111 -8.45 2.92 14.44
N SER A 112 -8.05 1.64 14.41
CA SER A 112 -7.88 0.79 15.58
C SER A 112 -6.67 -0.14 15.40
N GLU A 113 -6.45 -1.01 16.36
CA GLU A 113 -5.49 -2.10 16.21
C GLU A 113 -5.90 -3.04 15.08
N ILE A 114 -4.91 -3.69 14.47
CA ILE A 114 -5.09 -4.76 13.50
C ILE A 114 -4.50 -6.01 14.13
N GLU A 115 -5.36 -7.00 14.35
CA GLU A 115 -4.95 -8.29 14.88
C GLU A 115 -3.92 -8.97 13.95
N ASN A 116 -3.12 -9.83 14.54
CA ASN A 116 -2.10 -10.60 13.83
C ASN A 116 -2.75 -11.54 12.80
N HIS A 117 -2.31 -11.48 11.55
CA HIS A 117 -2.87 -12.26 10.45
C HIS A 117 -1.89 -12.43 9.30
N PHE A 118 -2.19 -13.37 8.41
CA PHE A 118 -1.60 -13.48 7.08
C PHE A 118 -2.56 -12.90 6.05
N ASP A 119 -2.03 -12.34 4.97
CA ASP A 119 -2.85 -11.93 3.82
C ASP A 119 -3.16 -13.13 2.91
N GLU A 120 -3.98 -14.06 3.38
CA GLU A 120 -4.29 -15.34 2.70
C GLU A 120 -4.86 -15.20 1.28
N ASN A 121 -5.50 -14.08 0.98
CA ASN A 121 -6.22 -13.85 -0.27
C ASN A 121 -5.40 -13.17 -1.37
N VAL A 122 -4.15 -12.80 -1.08
CA VAL A 122 -3.34 -11.98 -2.00
C VAL A 122 -2.59 -12.83 -3.02
N ILE A 123 -2.63 -14.16 -2.89
CA ILE A 123 -1.77 -14.99 -3.71
C ILE A 123 -2.53 -15.92 -4.60
N ARG A 124 -2.22 -15.80 -5.84
CA ARG A 124 -2.16 -16.92 -6.76
C ARG A 124 -1.34 -16.51 -7.96
N GLU A 125 -0.24 -17.22 -8.18
CA GLU A 125 0.58 -17.19 -9.39
C GLU A 125 1.18 -15.82 -9.80
N GLY A 126 2.41 -15.58 -9.41
CA GLY A 126 3.21 -14.43 -9.86
C GLY A 126 3.18 -13.19 -8.95
N ILE A 127 2.65 -13.32 -7.72
CA ILE A 127 2.77 -12.27 -6.70
C ILE A 127 3.90 -12.65 -5.77
N GLU A 128 4.93 -11.82 -5.74
CA GLU A 128 6.01 -11.94 -4.78
C GLU A 128 5.51 -11.70 -3.35
N PRO A 129 6.09 -12.34 -2.31
CA PRO A 129 5.63 -12.25 -0.95
C PRO A 129 5.94 -10.92 -0.26
N LEU A 130 6.01 -9.82 -1.00
CA LEU A 130 6.28 -8.50 -0.48
C LEU A 130 5.21 -7.51 -0.92
N ARG A 131 4.54 -6.91 0.07
CA ARG A 131 3.59 -5.83 -0.16
C ARG A 131 4.31 -4.48 -0.15
N TYR A 132 4.09 -3.66 -1.17
CA TYR A 132 4.52 -2.28 -1.21
C TYR A 132 3.51 -1.36 -0.53
N SER A 133 4.04 -0.43 0.26
CA SER A 133 3.23 0.60 0.93
C SER A 133 3.96 1.93 0.99
N ILE A 134 3.21 3.02 1.00
CA ILE A 134 3.74 4.39 1.10
C ILE A 134 2.97 5.15 2.17
N TYR A 135 3.68 5.73 3.14
CA TYR A 135 3.07 6.62 4.12
C TYR A 135 2.71 7.97 3.51
N LEU A 136 1.45 8.37 3.66
CA LEU A 136 0.98 9.70 3.27
C LEU A 136 1.05 10.70 4.41
N THR A 137 0.83 10.27 5.64
CA THR A 137 0.96 11.07 6.86
C THR A 137 2.30 10.86 7.55
N ASN A 138 2.48 11.40 8.74
CA ASN A 138 3.69 11.24 9.52
C ASN A 138 4.02 9.75 9.78
N PRO A 139 5.12 9.21 9.26
CA PRO A 139 5.44 7.80 9.43
C PRO A 139 5.78 7.40 10.87
N ASN A 140 6.09 8.35 11.76
CA ASN A 140 6.40 8.06 13.16
C ASN A 140 5.18 7.61 13.99
N VAL A 141 3.96 7.80 13.48
CA VAL A 141 2.74 7.31 14.16
C VAL A 141 2.46 5.84 13.87
N ASN A 142 3.30 5.21 13.05
CA ASN A 142 3.11 3.83 12.64
C ASN A 142 3.41 2.85 13.77
N THR A 143 2.60 1.81 13.80
CA THR A 143 2.65 0.74 14.79
C THR A 143 2.60 -0.64 14.13
N LEU A 144 2.91 -0.73 12.83
CA LEU A 144 3.04 -2.00 12.12
C LEU A 144 4.10 -2.86 12.82
N TYR A 145 3.78 -4.12 13.04
CA TYR A 145 4.74 -5.15 13.41
C TYR A 145 4.64 -6.34 12.44
N ILE A 146 5.72 -7.07 12.35
CA ILE A 146 5.80 -8.34 11.63
C ILE A 146 6.18 -9.39 12.67
N GLU A 147 5.36 -10.42 12.79
CA GLU A 147 5.63 -11.52 13.71
C GLU A 147 6.21 -12.71 12.96
N TYR A 148 7.42 -13.07 13.32
CA TYR A 148 8.13 -14.21 12.75
C TYR A 148 8.73 -15.08 13.86
N GLN A 149 8.45 -16.36 13.82
CA GLN A 149 8.90 -17.33 14.84
C GLN A 149 8.51 -16.94 16.29
N GLY A 150 7.32 -16.33 16.46
CA GLY A 150 6.80 -15.89 17.73
C GLY A 150 7.43 -14.61 18.29
N VAL A 151 8.18 -13.88 17.47
CA VAL A 151 8.80 -12.60 17.83
C VAL A 151 8.20 -11.48 17.00
N LYS A 152 7.69 -10.43 17.66
CA LYS A 152 7.22 -9.20 17.01
C LYS A 152 8.41 -8.29 16.71
N HIS A 153 8.55 -7.93 15.44
CA HIS A 153 9.54 -7.00 14.95
C HIS A 153 8.83 -5.69 14.52
N TYR A 154 9.23 -4.57 15.12
CA TYR A 154 8.69 -3.25 14.79
C TYR A 154 9.65 -2.54 13.84
N PRO A 155 9.28 -2.36 12.56
CA PRO A 155 10.10 -1.60 11.62
C PRO A 155 10.29 -0.15 12.07
N THR A 156 11.45 0.42 11.73
CA THR A 156 11.68 1.86 11.93
C THR A 156 11.12 2.64 10.74
N PHE A 157 10.26 3.60 11.02
CA PHE A 157 9.69 4.49 10.02
C PHE A 157 10.14 5.94 10.26
N ASN A 158 10.43 6.63 9.18
CA ASN A 158 10.74 8.07 9.17
C ASN A 158 10.59 8.59 7.73
N ASP A 159 10.85 9.86 7.51
CA ASP A 159 10.69 10.46 6.17
C ASP A 159 11.56 9.82 5.07
N LYS A 160 12.70 9.22 5.43
CA LYS A 160 13.56 8.51 4.48
C LYS A 160 13.02 7.11 4.14
N PHE A 161 12.22 6.53 5.06
CA PHE A 161 11.66 5.18 4.96
C PHE A 161 10.14 5.20 4.80
N ARG A 162 9.64 6.20 4.12
CA ARG A 162 8.22 6.40 3.84
C ARG A 162 7.66 5.34 2.88
N CYS A 163 8.46 4.93 1.90
CA CYS A 163 8.15 3.81 1.02
C CYS A 163 8.87 2.55 1.50
N PHE A 164 8.14 1.46 1.62
CA PHE A 164 8.66 0.20 2.14
C PHE A 164 7.95 -1.00 1.51
N ALA A 165 8.58 -2.16 1.64
CA ALA A 165 7.99 -3.44 1.37
C ALA A 165 8.12 -4.34 2.60
N PHE A 166 7.12 -5.18 2.84
CA PHE A 166 7.15 -6.18 3.91
C PHE A 166 6.54 -7.49 3.46
N ASN A 167 7.03 -8.58 4.04
CA ASN A 167 6.51 -9.92 3.76
C ASN A 167 5.20 -10.12 4.51
N ASN A 168 4.12 -10.13 3.76
CA ASN A 168 2.76 -10.29 4.26
C ASN A 168 2.21 -11.71 4.05
N PHE A 169 3.05 -12.60 3.56
CA PHE A 169 2.68 -13.96 3.18
C PHE A 169 3.32 -15.03 4.06
N ASP A 170 4.67 -15.00 4.23
CA ASP A 170 5.40 -16.00 5.01
C ASP A 170 5.47 -15.62 6.49
N ALA A 171 5.11 -14.37 6.84
CA ALA A 171 5.10 -13.87 8.20
C ALA A 171 3.75 -13.24 8.54
N GLU A 172 3.27 -13.51 9.74
CA GLU A 172 2.11 -12.79 10.27
C GLU A 172 2.44 -11.32 10.48
N HIS A 173 1.45 -10.48 10.34
CA HIS A 173 1.61 -9.06 10.60
C HIS A 173 0.33 -8.47 11.21
N GLY A 174 0.51 -7.36 11.87
CA GLY A 174 -0.56 -6.62 12.49
C GLY A 174 -0.10 -5.20 12.80
N ALA A 175 -0.92 -4.44 13.49
CA ALA A 175 -0.55 -3.11 13.94
C ALA A 175 -1.28 -2.76 15.23
N ASP A 176 -0.55 -2.20 16.19
CA ASP A 176 -1.17 -1.61 17.37
C ASP A 176 -1.95 -0.34 16.98
N VAL A 177 -2.72 0.20 17.91
CA VAL A 177 -3.43 1.48 17.70
C VAL A 177 -2.43 2.56 17.30
N PRO A 178 -2.68 3.29 16.20
CA PRO A 178 -1.75 4.33 15.74
C PRO A 178 -1.67 5.49 16.74
N LEU A 179 -0.48 6.08 16.85
CA LEU A 179 -0.22 7.20 17.78
C LEU A 179 -0.72 8.56 17.25
N GLY A 180 -1.43 8.56 16.12
CA GLY A 180 -1.98 9.75 15.46
C GLY A 180 -2.67 9.39 14.15
N GLU A 181 -2.90 10.38 13.29
CA GLU A 181 -3.50 10.14 11.97
C GLU A 181 -2.53 9.33 11.09
N LYS A 182 -2.91 8.09 10.80
CA LYS A 182 -2.13 7.18 9.97
C LYS A 182 -2.88 6.88 8.68
N ILE A 183 -2.39 7.45 7.58
CA ILE A 183 -2.87 7.15 6.22
C ILE A 183 -1.71 6.59 5.41
N ILE A 184 -1.93 5.42 4.80
CA ILE A 184 -0.96 4.74 3.94
C ILE A 184 -1.58 4.37 2.60
N LEU A 185 -0.78 4.17 1.58
CA LEU A 185 -1.21 3.58 0.32
C LEU A 185 -1.06 2.06 0.38
N PHE A 186 -2.16 1.36 0.15
CA PHE A 186 -2.18 -0.06 -0.18
C PHE A 186 -2.11 -0.20 -1.69
N ILE A 187 -1.09 -0.90 -2.16
CA ILE A 187 -0.78 -1.02 -3.58
C ILE A 187 -0.87 -2.50 -3.96
N THR A 188 -1.79 -2.83 -4.84
CA THR A 188 -2.00 -4.19 -5.32
C THR A 188 -1.71 -4.28 -6.82
N GLY A 189 -1.25 -5.45 -7.27
CA GLY A 189 -0.95 -5.65 -8.69
C GLY A 189 -0.12 -6.90 -8.94
N ILE A 190 0.32 -7.03 -10.19
CA ILE A 190 1.23 -8.08 -10.64
C ILE A 190 2.61 -7.45 -10.76
N LEU A 191 3.58 -7.98 -10.04
CA LEU A 191 4.96 -7.49 -10.07
C LEU A 191 5.68 -7.88 -11.36
N ASP A 192 6.58 -7.01 -11.77
CA ASP A 192 7.65 -7.31 -12.69
C ASP A 192 8.80 -7.92 -11.86
N THR A 193 8.93 -9.24 -11.88
CA THR A 193 9.84 -9.99 -11.02
C THR A 193 11.28 -9.50 -11.13
N GLU A 194 11.77 -9.27 -12.34
CA GLU A 194 13.15 -8.82 -12.58
C GLU A 194 13.38 -7.43 -11.95
N LYS A 195 12.51 -6.47 -12.22
CA LYS A 195 12.60 -5.13 -11.63
C LYS A 195 12.39 -5.13 -10.12
N HIS A 196 11.52 -6.02 -9.62
CA HIS A 196 11.30 -6.20 -8.20
C HIS A 196 12.58 -6.68 -7.50
N GLU A 197 13.20 -7.75 -8.00
CA GLU A 197 14.45 -8.30 -7.44
C GLU A 197 15.57 -7.26 -7.45
N GLU A 198 15.75 -6.55 -8.56
CA GLU A 198 16.73 -5.46 -8.66
C GLU A 198 16.47 -4.35 -7.63
N LEU A 199 15.21 -3.94 -7.47
CA LEU A 199 14.83 -2.90 -6.52
C LEU A 199 15.06 -3.35 -5.09
N ILE A 200 14.66 -4.57 -4.73
CA ILE A 200 14.87 -5.12 -3.39
C ILE A 200 16.37 -5.25 -3.10
N MET A 201 17.17 -5.78 -4.02
CA MET A 201 18.61 -5.88 -3.86
C MET A 201 19.27 -4.51 -3.65
N ARG A 202 18.90 -3.51 -4.44
CA ARG A 202 19.40 -2.13 -4.29
C ARG A 202 19.00 -1.53 -2.95
N SER A 203 17.74 -1.71 -2.57
CA SER A 203 17.17 -1.21 -1.33
C SER A 203 17.85 -1.81 -0.10
N THR A 204 18.01 -3.12 -0.08
CA THR A 204 18.66 -3.84 1.03
C THR A 204 20.14 -3.48 1.16
N ASN A 205 20.83 -3.24 0.05
CA ASN A 205 22.21 -2.76 0.10
C ASN A 205 22.34 -1.34 0.65
N LYS A 206 21.35 -0.47 0.37
CA LYS A 206 21.36 0.93 0.79
C LYS A 206 20.91 1.11 2.25
N PHE A 207 19.94 0.32 2.71
CA PHE A 207 19.28 0.51 4.01
C PHE A 207 19.53 -0.64 4.98
N LYS A 208 20.76 -1.16 5.01
CA LYS A 208 21.16 -2.35 5.80
C LYS A 208 20.75 -2.29 7.27
N GLU A 209 20.78 -1.10 7.86
CA GLU A 209 20.47 -0.87 9.28
C GLU A 209 18.96 -0.91 9.60
N ALA A 210 18.11 -0.85 8.58
CA ALA A 210 16.65 -0.79 8.75
C ALA A 210 15.92 -2.05 8.25
N ILE A 211 16.68 -3.05 7.81
CA ILE A 211 16.11 -4.31 7.31
C ILE A 211 15.77 -5.23 8.49
N ILE A 212 14.65 -5.95 8.37
CA ILE A 212 14.31 -7.07 9.23
C ILE A 212 14.40 -8.35 8.38
N ILE A 213 15.17 -9.32 8.85
CA ILE A 213 15.46 -10.61 8.17
C ILE A 213 14.91 -11.76 8.97
#